data_25ddcec30fcf171fb03d4765fb13a6c4
#
_entry.id   25ddcec30fcf171fb03d4765fb13a6c4
#
_cell.length_a   1.000
_cell.length_b   1.000
_cell.length_c   1.000
_cell.angle_alpha   90.00
_cell.angle_beta   90.00
_cell.angle_gamma   90.00
#
_symmetry.space_group_name_H-M   'P 1'
#
loop_
_entity.id
_entity.type
_entity.pdbx_description
1 polymer ?
#
loop_
_entity_poly.entity_id
_entity_poly.type
_entity_poly.pdbx_seq_one_letter_code
_entity_poly.pdbx_strand_id
1 'polypeptide(L)'
;MCKSDQATTSITSTDAELATAVCQDPTRRALILTALAAGTCLASSTSSIAEEDLPGSNERPQKADVLVFSEGQRAGEEIKPDDLKAGGPPVRAWPKDPATSVVRKGSRLNEVLVVRLDPAELDDETRSRAADGVVAYSVICTHTGCPITAWVKAASGDKDVFKCVCHNSEYDPRQGAQVIFGPAPRRLPALPLVADDGPLTVAATFVGKVGAQQTR
;
A
#
# COMPACT_ATOMS: atom_id res chain seq x y z
N MET A 1 34.60 -50.56 -10.54
CA MET A 1 35.02 -51.37 -9.35
C MET A 1 34.33 -50.81 -8.15
N CYS A 2 33.50 -51.71 -7.56
CA CYS A 2 32.96 -51.76 -6.19
C CYS A 2 32.05 -50.56 -5.76
N LYS A 3 30.95 -50.78 -5.19
CA LYS A 3 29.94 -51.82 -4.87
C LYS A 3 28.91 -51.11 -4.04
N SER A 4 27.68 -51.26 -4.46
CA SER A 4 26.45 -51.41 -3.71
C SER A 4 26.56 -51.62 -2.20
N ASP A 5 25.68 -50.96 -1.44
CA ASP A 5 24.85 -51.74 -0.51
C ASP A 5 23.56 -50.96 -0.19
N GLN A 6 22.47 -51.68 -0.42
CA GLN A 6 21.10 -51.35 0.00
C GLN A 6 20.92 -51.83 1.45
N ALA A 7 20.17 -51.07 2.20
CA ALA A 7 19.48 -51.60 3.36
C ALA A 7 18.04 -51.08 3.40
N THR A 8 17.19 -51.95 2.94
CA THR A 8 15.76 -52.00 3.16
C THR A 8 15.48 -52.37 4.61
N THR A 9 14.66 -51.61 5.31
CA THR A 9 13.94 -52.12 6.48
C THR A 9 12.53 -51.58 6.51
N SER A 10 11.62 -52.41 6.10
CA SER A 10 10.20 -52.38 6.40
C SER A 10 9.96 -52.84 7.84
N ILE A 11 9.01 -52.27 8.57
CA ILE A 11 8.18 -52.92 9.60
C ILE A 11 7.07 -51.92 9.98
N THR A 12 5.90 -52.21 9.58
CA THR A 12 4.65 -52.71 10.19
C THR A 12 3.87 -51.72 11.09
N SER A 13 2.65 -51.56 10.64
CA SER A 13 1.48 -51.04 11.34
C SER A 13 1.20 -51.74 12.68
N THR A 14 0.74 -51.02 13.66
CA THR A 14 -0.20 -51.52 14.66
C THR A 14 -1.10 -50.41 15.17
N ASP A 15 -2.38 -50.67 15.05
CA ASP A 15 -3.50 -50.01 15.64
C ASP A 15 -3.40 -49.90 17.16
N ALA A 16 -3.85 -48.78 17.71
CA ALA A 16 -4.39 -48.77 19.07
C ALA A 16 -5.41 -47.63 19.20
N GLU A 17 -6.64 -48.00 19.01
CA GLU A 17 -7.85 -47.37 19.57
C GLU A 17 -7.76 -47.32 21.09
N LEU A 18 -8.02 -46.20 21.72
CA LEU A 18 -8.50 -46.12 23.11
C LEU A 18 -9.30 -44.86 23.32
N ALA A 19 -10.60 -44.92 23.15
CA ALA A 19 -11.59 -45.07 24.22
C ALA A 19 -11.72 -43.82 25.12
N THR A 20 -12.77 -43.11 24.82
CA THR A 20 -13.49 -42.13 25.62
C THR A 20 -13.75 -42.63 27.06
N ALA A 21 -13.38 -41.85 28.02
CA ALA A 21 -13.93 -41.97 29.38
C ALA A 21 -14.60 -40.65 29.77
N VAL A 22 -15.91 -40.62 29.61
CA VAL A 22 -16.81 -39.66 30.21
C VAL A 22 -16.95 -40.06 31.68
N CYS A 23 -16.42 -39.28 32.59
CA CYS A 23 -16.83 -39.32 34.01
C CYS A 23 -17.91 -38.25 34.24
N GLN A 24 -19.15 -38.68 34.22
CA GLN A 24 -20.28 -37.96 34.79
C GLN A 24 -20.31 -38.26 36.27
N ASP A 25 -20.15 -37.23 37.08
CA ASP A 25 -20.43 -37.32 38.54
C ASP A 25 -21.62 -36.42 38.84
N PRO A 26 -22.79 -37.00 39.19
CA PRO A 26 -23.98 -36.23 39.55
C PRO A 26 -24.13 -36.24 41.09
N THR A 27 -23.60 -35.25 41.79
CA THR A 27 -24.19 -34.83 43.07
C THR A 27 -23.33 -33.77 43.75
N ARG A 28 -23.69 -32.53 43.60
CA ARG A 28 -23.67 -31.56 44.71
C ARG A 28 -24.55 -30.34 44.35
N ARG A 29 -25.83 -30.47 44.74
CA ARG A 29 -26.67 -29.31 45.00
C ARG A 29 -26.06 -28.51 46.17
N ALA A 30 -25.54 -27.36 45.86
CA ALA A 30 -25.31 -26.32 46.87
C ALA A 30 -26.03 -25.06 46.42
N LEU A 31 -27.09 -24.76 47.13
CA LEU A 31 -27.78 -23.48 47.14
C LEU A 31 -26.81 -22.40 47.57
N ILE A 32 -26.57 -21.42 46.73
CA ILE A 32 -26.02 -20.14 47.18
C ILE A 32 -26.92 -19.04 46.66
N LEU A 33 -27.38 -18.30 47.65
CA LEU A 33 -28.30 -17.20 47.61
C LEU A 33 -27.83 -16.04 46.72
N THR A 34 -28.75 -15.49 45.99
CA THR A 34 -28.87 -14.16 45.40
C THR A 34 -28.08 -13.06 46.10
N ALA A 35 -27.17 -12.42 45.35
CA ALA A 35 -26.82 -11.03 45.54
C ALA A 35 -27.03 -10.31 44.20
N LEU A 36 -28.13 -9.58 44.08
CA LEU A 36 -28.37 -8.59 43.05
C LEU A 36 -27.37 -7.44 43.26
N ALA A 37 -26.28 -7.44 42.56
CA ALA A 37 -25.48 -6.24 42.33
C ALA A 37 -25.86 -5.72 40.94
N ALA A 38 -26.72 -4.70 40.89
CA ALA A 38 -26.98 -3.91 39.71
C ALA A 38 -25.73 -3.12 39.38
N GLY A 39 -24.78 -3.77 38.68
CA GLY A 39 -23.66 -3.12 38.00
C GLY A 39 -24.16 -2.60 36.66
N THR A 40 -24.50 -1.34 36.59
CA THR A 40 -24.66 -0.62 35.30
C THR A 40 -23.30 -0.58 34.62
N CYS A 41 -23.02 -1.59 33.78
CA CYS A 41 -21.98 -1.46 32.74
C CYS A 41 -22.46 -0.40 31.78
N LEU A 42 -21.99 0.83 31.97
CA LEU A 42 -21.91 1.81 30.87
C LEU A 42 -20.94 1.25 29.83
N ALA A 43 -21.49 0.45 28.92
CA ALA A 43 -20.81 0.12 27.67
C ALA A 43 -20.67 1.43 26.91
N SER A 44 -19.54 2.11 27.08
CA SER A 44 -19.11 3.16 26.17
C SER A 44 -18.94 2.50 24.81
N SER A 45 -20.00 2.56 24.00
CA SER A 45 -19.92 2.25 22.58
C SER A 45 -19.03 3.31 21.96
N THR A 46 -17.74 3.09 21.96
CA THR A 46 -16.85 3.80 21.04
C THR A 46 -17.23 3.32 19.66
N SER A 47 -18.11 4.07 18.99
CA SER A 47 -18.30 3.91 17.56
C SER A 47 -16.95 4.14 16.90
N SER A 48 -16.29 3.08 16.48
CA SER A 48 -15.15 3.16 15.57
C SER A 48 -15.72 3.67 14.26
N ILE A 49 -15.73 5.00 14.07
CA ILE A 49 -15.95 5.57 12.73
C ILE A 49 -14.77 5.04 11.92
N ALA A 50 -15.05 4.28 10.86
CA ALA A 50 -14.02 3.84 9.94
C ALA A 50 -13.34 5.12 9.41
N GLU A 51 -12.02 5.17 9.44
CA GLU A 51 -11.24 6.35 9.04
C GLU A 51 -11.53 6.77 7.59
N GLU A 52 -12.06 5.83 6.80
CA GLU A 52 -12.53 6.07 5.42
C GLU A 52 -13.76 6.99 5.34
N ASP A 53 -14.54 7.09 6.41
CA ASP A 53 -15.77 7.91 6.48
C ASP A 53 -15.52 9.31 7.04
N LEU A 54 -14.27 9.67 7.38
CA LEU A 54 -13.96 11.00 7.87
C LEU A 54 -14.20 12.06 6.78
N PRO A 55 -14.82 13.21 7.11
CA PRO A 55 -14.94 14.33 6.18
C PRO A 55 -13.58 14.71 5.60
N GLY A 56 -13.48 14.84 4.27
CA GLY A 56 -12.24 15.16 3.58
C GLY A 56 -11.42 13.92 3.12
N SER A 57 -11.71 12.72 3.62
CA SER A 57 -10.98 11.50 3.22
C SER A 57 -11.10 11.16 1.73
N ASN A 58 -12.24 11.51 1.11
CA ASN A 58 -12.52 11.32 -0.32
C ASN A 58 -12.05 12.46 -1.22
N GLU A 59 -11.63 13.58 -0.64
CA GLU A 59 -11.18 14.74 -1.40
C GLU A 59 -9.90 14.45 -2.16
N ARG A 60 -9.72 15.13 -3.30
CA ARG A 60 -8.48 15.05 -4.07
C ARG A 60 -7.31 15.64 -3.27
N PRO A 61 -6.05 15.20 -3.58
CA PRO A 61 -4.87 15.81 -2.99
C PRO A 61 -4.91 17.33 -3.13
N GLN A 62 -4.66 18.02 -2.02
CA GLN A 62 -4.67 19.48 -1.93
C GLN A 62 -3.22 19.98 -1.78
N LYS A 63 -2.99 21.23 -2.15
CA LYS A 63 -1.73 21.91 -1.82
C LYS A 63 -1.54 21.91 -0.30
N ALA A 64 -0.32 21.68 0.15
CA ALA A 64 0.11 21.53 1.54
C ALA A 64 -0.27 20.21 2.22
N ASP A 65 -0.96 19.28 1.57
CA ASP A 65 -1.06 17.91 2.09
C ASP A 65 0.35 17.32 2.22
N VAL A 66 0.61 16.57 3.29
CA VAL A 66 1.85 15.82 3.47
C VAL A 66 1.66 14.38 3.01
N LEU A 67 2.71 13.76 2.45
CA LEU A 67 2.64 12.35 2.07
C LEU A 67 2.95 11.45 3.26
N VAL A 68 2.11 10.43 3.45
CA VAL A 68 2.30 9.39 4.46
C VAL A 68 2.38 8.01 3.81
N PHE A 69 3.16 7.10 4.40
CA PHE A 69 3.21 5.71 3.91
C PHE A 69 1.83 5.08 3.94
N SER A 70 1.45 4.37 2.87
CA SER A 70 0.14 3.70 2.78
C SER A 70 0.13 2.32 3.40
N GLU A 71 1.29 1.66 3.52
CA GLU A 71 1.41 0.27 3.91
C GLU A 71 2.70 -0.02 4.69
N GLY A 72 2.79 -1.24 5.25
CA GLY A 72 3.94 -1.70 6.01
C GLY A 72 3.95 -1.20 7.46
N GLN A 73 5.10 -1.37 8.13
CA GLN A 73 5.25 -1.01 9.55
C GLN A 73 5.20 0.51 9.79
N ARG A 74 5.45 1.29 8.75
CA ARG A 74 5.46 2.76 8.78
C ARG A 74 4.16 3.38 8.26
N ALA A 75 3.09 2.59 8.07
CA ALA A 75 1.82 3.10 7.59
C ALA A 75 1.32 4.28 8.45
N GLY A 76 0.98 5.41 7.79
CA GLY A 76 0.56 6.65 8.44
C GLY A 76 1.69 7.58 8.89
N GLU A 77 2.96 7.15 8.84
CA GLU A 77 4.10 8.02 9.10
C GLU A 77 4.38 8.92 7.89
N GLU A 78 4.81 10.15 8.17
CA GLU A 78 5.19 11.12 7.14
C GLU A 78 6.47 10.70 6.43
N ILE A 79 6.51 10.92 5.11
CA ILE A 79 7.62 10.52 4.26
C ILE A 79 8.56 11.72 4.06
N LYS A 80 9.84 11.54 4.34
CA LYS A 80 10.91 12.49 4.00
C LYS A 80 11.70 11.98 2.79
N PRO A 81 12.38 12.85 2.03
CA PRO A 81 13.23 12.41 0.91
C PRO A 81 14.26 11.33 1.31
N ASP A 82 14.85 11.42 2.51
CA ASP A 82 15.86 10.48 2.98
C ASP A 82 15.31 9.13 3.44
N ASP A 83 14.01 9.00 3.62
CA ASP A 83 13.35 7.71 3.86
C ASP A 83 13.32 6.83 2.61
N LEU A 84 13.56 7.43 1.44
CA LEU A 84 13.45 6.77 0.15
C LEU A 84 14.83 6.35 -0.37
N LYS A 85 14.94 5.09 -0.75
CA LYS A 85 16.15 4.59 -1.38
C LYS A 85 16.32 5.23 -2.77
N ALA A 86 17.48 5.80 -3.03
CA ALA A 86 17.84 6.30 -4.35
C ALA A 86 17.79 5.17 -5.41
N GLY A 87 17.11 5.42 -6.53
CA GLY A 87 16.90 4.43 -7.58
C GLY A 87 15.75 3.46 -7.31
N GLY A 88 14.97 3.64 -6.24
CA GLY A 88 13.83 2.80 -5.89
C GLY A 88 14.16 1.53 -5.10
N PRO A 89 13.22 0.65 -4.83
CA PRO A 89 11.85 0.62 -5.36
C PRO A 89 10.98 1.77 -4.85
N PRO A 90 9.89 2.09 -5.56
CA PRO A 90 8.91 3.07 -5.11
C PRO A 90 8.20 2.61 -3.84
N VAL A 91 7.77 3.57 -3.03
CA VAL A 91 6.83 3.34 -1.93
C VAL A 91 5.43 3.83 -2.34
N ARG A 92 4.41 3.30 -1.70
CA ARG A 92 3.03 3.76 -1.86
C ARG A 92 2.70 4.75 -0.76
N ALA A 93 1.97 5.81 -1.11
CA ALA A 93 1.66 6.89 -0.19
C ALA A 93 0.25 7.43 -0.38
N TRP A 94 -0.30 7.98 0.72
CA TRP A 94 -1.51 8.77 0.73
C TRP A 94 -1.18 10.22 1.07
N PRO A 95 -1.88 11.18 0.47
CA PRO A 95 -1.90 12.56 0.98
C PRO A 95 -2.67 12.63 2.29
N LYS A 96 -2.17 13.43 3.22
CA LYS A 96 -2.77 13.70 4.53
C LYS A 96 -2.87 15.20 4.73
N ASP A 97 -4.02 15.69 5.09
CA ASP A 97 -4.22 17.08 5.49
C ASP A 97 -3.54 17.33 6.85
N PRO A 98 -2.53 18.19 6.93
CA PRO A 98 -1.82 18.45 8.18
C PRO A 98 -2.67 19.19 9.21
N ALA A 99 -3.69 19.94 8.80
CA ALA A 99 -4.54 20.71 9.70
C ALA A 99 -5.56 19.84 10.43
N THR A 100 -6.15 18.87 9.74
CA THR A 100 -7.17 17.97 10.28
C THR A 100 -6.64 16.59 10.62
N SER A 101 -5.42 16.26 10.19
CA SER A 101 -4.82 14.93 10.25
C SER A 101 -5.57 13.86 9.46
N VAL A 102 -6.50 14.24 8.59
CA VAL A 102 -7.29 13.33 7.76
C VAL A 102 -6.44 12.81 6.60
N VAL A 103 -6.26 11.50 6.53
CA VAL A 103 -5.63 10.83 5.38
C VAL A 103 -6.66 10.70 4.25
N ARG A 104 -6.31 11.13 3.04
CA ARG A 104 -7.22 11.12 1.87
C ARG A 104 -7.30 9.74 1.22
N LYS A 105 -7.54 8.70 2.02
CA LYS A 105 -7.60 7.30 1.58
C LYS A 105 -9.01 6.79 1.22
N GLY A 106 -10.04 7.60 1.42
CA GLY A 106 -11.41 7.25 1.05
C GLY A 106 -11.62 7.09 -0.46
N SER A 107 -10.68 7.60 -1.29
CA SER A 107 -10.67 7.35 -2.72
C SER A 107 -9.36 6.72 -3.16
N ARG A 108 -9.39 5.50 -3.70
CA ARG A 108 -8.21 4.84 -4.28
C ARG A 108 -7.49 5.66 -5.36
N LEU A 109 -8.17 6.65 -5.92
CA LEU A 109 -7.61 7.53 -6.94
C LEU A 109 -6.64 8.57 -6.37
N ASN A 110 -6.51 8.65 -5.06
CA ASN A 110 -5.61 9.57 -4.37
C ASN A 110 -4.26 8.93 -4.05
N GLU A 111 -4.18 7.59 -4.14
CA GLU A 111 -2.94 6.88 -3.84
C GLU A 111 -1.87 7.12 -4.90
N VAL A 112 -0.64 7.31 -4.45
CA VAL A 112 0.51 7.60 -5.31
C VAL A 112 1.66 6.63 -5.10
N LEU A 113 2.45 6.44 -6.17
CA LEU A 113 3.79 5.85 -6.14
C LEU A 113 4.80 6.97 -5.98
N VAL A 114 5.67 6.85 -5.00
CA VAL A 114 6.71 7.83 -4.69
C VAL A 114 8.07 7.16 -4.83
N VAL A 115 8.96 7.75 -5.63
CA VAL A 115 10.31 7.20 -5.87
C VAL A 115 11.34 8.31 -5.90
N ARG A 116 12.52 8.06 -5.30
CA ARG A 116 13.68 8.95 -5.36
C ARG A 116 14.58 8.52 -6.51
N LEU A 117 14.86 9.42 -7.43
CA LEU A 117 15.68 9.22 -8.61
C LEU A 117 16.84 10.22 -8.62
N ASP A 118 17.85 9.96 -9.44
CA ASP A 118 18.90 10.94 -9.67
C ASP A 118 18.30 12.17 -10.40
N PRO A 119 18.38 13.39 -9.84
CA PRO A 119 17.87 14.60 -10.48
C PRO A 119 18.48 14.84 -11.87
N ALA A 120 19.70 14.37 -12.15
CA ALA A 120 20.34 14.49 -13.44
C ALA A 120 19.68 13.62 -14.54
N GLU A 121 18.96 12.57 -14.14
CA GLU A 121 18.23 11.70 -15.07
C GLU A 121 16.82 12.19 -15.40
N LEU A 122 16.31 13.19 -14.66
CA LEU A 122 14.96 13.73 -14.86
C LEU A 122 14.95 14.72 -16.03
N ASP A 123 13.94 14.62 -16.87
CA ASP A 123 13.65 15.69 -17.83
C ASP A 123 13.23 17.00 -17.11
N ASP A 124 13.24 18.12 -17.80
CA ASP A 124 12.99 19.43 -17.19
C ASP A 124 11.56 19.53 -16.63
N GLU A 125 10.58 18.95 -17.31
CA GLU A 125 9.19 18.93 -16.85
C GLU A 125 9.06 18.13 -15.56
N THR A 126 9.65 16.95 -15.49
CA THR A 126 9.64 16.08 -14.31
C THR A 126 10.39 16.74 -13.15
N ARG A 127 11.57 17.30 -13.43
CA ARG A 127 12.39 17.99 -12.43
C ARG A 127 11.66 19.17 -11.80
N SER A 128 10.87 19.93 -12.57
CA SER A 128 10.10 21.06 -12.05
C SER A 128 8.99 20.66 -11.07
N ARG A 129 8.64 19.38 -11.00
CA ARG A 129 7.61 18.81 -10.12
C ARG A 129 8.19 17.92 -9.02
N ALA A 130 9.51 17.73 -9.02
CA ALA A 130 10.21 16.88 -8.09
C ALA A 130 10.69 17.66 -6.85
N ALA A 131 10.76 16.98 -5.72
CA ALA A 131 11.38 17.46 -4.50
C ALA A 131 12.65 16.63 -4.22
N ASP A 132 13.84 17.20 -4.32
CA ASP A 132 15.13 16.52 -4.10
C ASP A 132 15.28 15.20 -4.88
N GLY A 133 14.84 15.18 -6.14
CA GLY A 133 14.81 13.98 -6.98
C GLY A 133 13.65 13.03 -6.68
N VAL A 134 12.81 13.35 -5.71
CA VAL A 134 11.60 12.55 -5.42
C VAL A 134 10.47 12.98 -6.33
N VAL A 135 9.88 12.02 -7.02
CA VAL A 135 8.73 12.19 -7.91
C VAL A 135 7.55 11.35 -7.42
N ALA A 136 6.33 11.86 -7.63
CA ALA A 136 5.11 11.15 -7.28
C ALA A 136 4.14 11.06 -8.46
N TYR A 137 3.56 9.87 -8.67
CA TYR A 137 2.62 9.59 -9.72
C TYR A 137 1.44 8.77 -9.21
N SER A 138 0.27 8.94 -9.82
CA SER A 138 -0.88 8.09 -9.50
C SER A 138 -0.53 6.61 -9.60
N VAL A 139 -0.93 5.82 -8.61
CA VAL A 139 -0.81 4.36 -8.66
C VAL A 139 -1.73 3.72 -9.71
N ILE A 140 -2.70 4.48 -10.23
CA ILE A 140 -3.74 3.94 -11.12
C ILE A 140 -3.31 4.01 -12.58
N CYS A 141 -3.14 2.84 -13.18
CA CYS A 141 -2.84 2.65 -14.60
C CYS A 141 -3.90 3.31 -15.49
N THR A 142 -3.45 4.02 -16.52
CA THR A 142 -4.35 4.78 -17.42
C THR A 142 -5.02 3.91 -18.48
N HIS A 143 -4.68 2.62 -18.59
CA HIS A 143 -5.34 1.68 -19.49
C HIS A 143 -6.76 1.33 -19.00
N THR A 144 -6.87 0.49 -17.97
CA THR A 144 -8.15 0.02 -17.43
C THR A 144 -8.33 0.31 -15.94
N GLY A 145 -7.44 1.11 -15.34
CA GLY A 145 -7.55 1.50 -13.94
C GLY A 145 -7.05 0.47 -12.93
N CYS A 146 -6.22 -0.50 -13.36
CA CYS A 146 -5.54 -1.41 -12.44
C CYS A 146 -4.50 -0.64 -11.60
N PRO A 147 -4.21 -1.07 -10.36
CA PRO A 147 -3.09 -0.53 -9.62
C PRO A 147 -1.76 -0.98 -10.24
N ILE A 148 -0.78 -0.10 -10.24
CA ILE A 148 0.60 -0.43 -10.61
C ILE A 148 1.27 -1.05 -9.38
N THR A 149 1.88 -2.22 -9.55
CA THR A 149 2.41 -3.00 -8.44
C THR A 149 3.85 -3.46 -8.63
N ALA A 150 4.43 -3.25 -9.83
CA ALA A 150 5.77 -3.73 -10.11
C ALA A 150 6.75 -2.60 -10.44
N TRP A 151 7.97 -2.77 -9.99
CA TRP A 151 9.16 -1.99 -10.30
C TRP A 151 10.18 -2.92 -10.92
N VAL A 152 10.40 -2.80 -12.22
CA VAL A 152 11.18 -3.77 -13.01
C VAL A 152 12.05 -3.07 -14.03
N LYS A 153 13.03 -3.77 -14.56
CA LYS A 153 13.76 -3.32 -15.75
C LYS A 153 12.80 -3.16 -16.92
N ALA A 154 12.91 -2.05 -17.63
CA ALA A 154 12.12 -1.79 -18.82
C ALA A 154 12.31 -2.87 -19.88
N ALA A 155 11.29 -3.19 -20.65
CA ALA A 155 11.37 -4.14 -21.76
C ALA A 155 12.36 -3.70 -22.85
N SER A 156 12.61 -2.40 -22.95
CA SER A 156 13.49 -1.78 -23.98
C SER A 156 14.74 -1.12 -23.39
N GLY A 157 15.21 -1.50 -22.19
CA GLY A 157 16.39 -0.84 -21.62
C GLY A 157 16.75 -1.33 -20.21
N ASP A 158 17.78 -0.71 -19.64
CA ASP A 158 18.35 -1.11 -18.34
C ASP A 158 17.79 -0.33 -17.15
N LYS A 159 16.93 0.67 -17.38
CA LYS A 159 16.36 1.49 -16.33
C LYS A 159 15.15 0.79 -15.69
N ASP A 160 15.03 0.93 -14.39
CA ASP A 160 13.85 0.45 -13.68
C ASP A 160 12.67 1.40 -13.91
N VAL A 161 11.47 0.83 -14.11
CA VAL A 161 10.25 1.52 -14.49
C VAL A 161 9.04 1.00 -13.72
N PHE A 162 7.99 1.78 -13.66
CA PHE A 162 6.69 1.31 -13.17
C PHE A 162 6.04 0.37 -14.18
N LYS A 163 5.54 -0.77 -13.71
CA LYS A 163 4.82 -1.72 -14.56
C LYS A 163 3.46 -2.07 -13.98
N CYS A 164 2.44 -1.95 -14.82
CA CYS A 164 1.11 -2.49 -14.57
C CYS A 164 1.05 -3.94 -15.04
N VAL A 165 0.96 -4.88 -14.12
CA VAL A 165 0.98 -6.32 -14.44
C VAL A 165 -0.29 -6.82 -15.13
N CYS A 166 -1.40 -6.05 -15.11
CA CYS A 166 -2.65 -6.45 -15.75
C CYS A 166 -2.48 -6.64 -17.27
N HIS A 167 -1.85 -5.67 -17.96
CA HIS A 167 -1.66 -5.70 -19.42
C HIS A 167 -0.27 -5.23 -19.84
N ASN A 168 0.70 -5.29 -18.92
CA ASN A 168 2.11 -5.01 -19.16
C ASN A 168 2.42 -3.58 -19.65
N SER A 169 1.62 -2.57 -19.31
CA SER A 169 2.00 -1.18 -19.58
C SER A 169 3.15 -0.76 -18.67
N GLU A 170 4.18 -0.17 -19.26
CA GLU A 170 5.37 0.34 -18.57
C GLU A 170 5.46 1.86 -18.71
N TYR A 171 5.90 2.52 -17.62
CA TYR A 171 5.96 3.96 -17.51
C TYR A 171 7.31 4.40 -16.96
N ASP A 172 8.01 5.30 -17.67
CA ASP A 172 9.27 5.85 -17.20
C ASP A 172 9.04 7.07 -16.26
N PRO A 173 9.31 6.93 -14.97
CA PRO A 173 9.12 8.03 -14.02
C PRO A 173 10.06 9.22 -14.26
N ARG A 174 11.15 9.06 -15.01
CA ARG A 174 12.11 10.11 -15.29
C ARG A 174 11.62 11.10 -16.34
N GLN A 175 10.64 10.66 -17.13
CA GLN A 175 10.07 11.41 -18.26
C GLN A 175 8.56 11.62 -18.07
N GLY A 176 8.16 12.14 -16.90
CA GLY A 176 6.76 12.41 -16.58
C GLY A 176 5.88 11.18 -16.54
N ALA A 177 6.44 10.01 -16.23
CA ALA A 177 5.77 8.71 -16.27
C ALA A 177 5.08 8.45 -17.64
N GLN A 178 5.75 8.82 -18.75
CA GLN A 178 5.27 8.50 -20.10
C GLN A 178 5.23 6.98 -20.32
N VAL A 179 4.32 6.56 -21.17
CA VAL A 179 4.22 5.15 -21.59
C VAL A 179 5.37 4.83 -22.50
N ILE A 180 6.16 3.82 -22.13
CA ILE A 180 7.28 3.31 -22.96
C ILE A 180 6.99 1.92 -23.55
N PHE A 181 6.00 1.22 -22.99
CA PHE A 181 5.56 -0.09 -23.48
C PHE A 181 4.09 -0.35 -23.07
N GLY A 182 3.38 -1.16 -23.87
CA GLY A 182 2.04 -1.66 -23.57
C GLY A 182 0.89 -0.75 -24.02
N PRO A 183 -0.36 -1.13 -23.69
CA PRO A 183 -1.57 -0.55 -24.28
C PRO A 183 -2.08 0.71 -23.57
N ALA A 184 -1.41 1.23 -22.56
CA ALA A 184 -1.87 2.43 -21.86
C ALA A 184 -1.88 3.64 -22.84
N PRO A 185 -2.98 4.42 -22.88
CA PRO A 185 -3.13 5.49 -23.88
C PRO A 185 -2.39 6.79 -23.52
N ARG A 186 -1.92 6.94 -22.28
CA ARG A 186 -1.29 8.18 -21.81
C ARG A 186 -0.45 7.95 -20.56
N ARG A 187 0.43 8.93 -20.27
CA ARG A 187 1.27 8.94 -19.05
C ARG A 187 0.44 8.86 -17.76
N LEU A 188 1.09 8.46 -16.65
CA LEU A 188 0.47 8.58 -15.32
C LEU A 188 0.36 10.05 -14.93
N PRO A 189 -0.72 10.45 -14.25
CA PRO A 189 -0.81 11.77 -13.65
C PRO A 189 0.27 11.96 -12.59
N ALA A 190 0.99 13.08 -12.68
CA ALA A 190 1.99 13.48 -11.70
C ALA A 190 1.35 14.25 -10.55
N LEU A 191 1.80 14.03 -9.32
CA LEU A 191 1.50 14.85 -8.16
C LEU A 191 2.73 15.69 -7.83
N PRO A 192 2.74 17.02 -8.11
CA PRO A 192 3.89 17.87 -7.85
C PRO A 192 4.22 17.93 -6.36
N LEU A 193 5.49 17.85 -6.03
CA LEU A 193 6.00 17.83 -4.65
C LEU A 193 6.94 19.01 -4.38
N VAL A 194 7.03 19.38 -3.10
CA VAL A 194 8.09 20.21 -2.51
C VAL A 194 8.57 19.55 -1.22
N ALA A 195 9.80 19.85 -0.82
CA ALA A 195 10.37 19.46 0.46
C ALA A 195 11.25 20.61 0.96
N ASP A 196 10.81 21.29 1.99
CA ASP A 196 11.55 22.38 2.63
C ASP A 196 12.08 21.86 4.00
N ASP A 197 13.18 21.08 3.98
CA ASP A 197 13.81 20.44 5.16
C ASP A 197 12.84 19.59 6.01
N GLY A 198 11.72 19.15 5.44
CA GLY A 198 10.64 18.45 6.13
C GLY A 198 10.10 17.24 5.35
N PRO A 199 8.84 16.85 5.64
CA PRO A 199 8.18 15.80 4.90
C PRO A 199 7.85 16.23 3.46
N LEU A 200 7.71 15.26 2.57
CA LEU A 200 7.24 15.47 1.21
C LEU A 200 5.84 16.07 1.22
N THR A 201 5.71 17.25 0.65
CA THR A 201 4.50 18.04 0.67
C THR A 201 3.98 18.23 -0.75
N VAL A 202 2.67 18.16 -0.91
CA VAL A 202 1.98 18.38 -2.19
C VAL A 202 2.02 19.86 -2.57
N ALA A 203 2.64 20.18 -3.70
CA ALA A 203 2.74 21.55 -4.20
C ALA A 203 1.49 21.99 -4.97
N ALA A 204 0.83 21.06 -5.66
CA ALA A 204 -0.38 21.29 -6.44
C ALA A 204 -1.16 19.99 -6.62
N THR A 205 -2.43 20.06 -7.04
CA THR A 205 -3.23 18.89 -7.40
C THR A 205 -2.62 18.13 -8.59
N PHE A 206 -3.12 16.91 -8.87
CA PHE A 206 -2.63 16.11 -9.98
C PHE A 206 -2.56 16.86 -11.31
N VAL A 207 -1.43 16.75 -11.97
CA VAL A 207 -1.26 17.15 -13.38
C VAL A 207 -1.66 15.98 -14.26
N GLY A 208 -2.82 16.08 -14.86
CA GLY A 208 -3.46 15.03 -15.67
C GLY A 208 -4.63 14.34 -14.97
N LYS A 209 -5.42 13.60 -15.76
CA LYS A 209 -6.62 12.90 -15.26
C LYS A 209 -6.24 11.55 -14.67
N VAL A 210 -6.59 11.30 -13.41
CA VAL A 210 -6.36 10.01 -12.74
C VAL A 210 -7.36 8.96 -13.22
N GLY A 211 -6.90 7.72 -13.37
CA GLY A 211 -7.73 6.56 -13.74
C GLY A 211 -7.83 6.34 -15.26
N ALA A 212 -8.57 5.31 -15.64
CA ALA A 212 -8.81 4.95 -17.02
C ALA A 212 -9.63 6.03 -17.76
N GLN A 213 -9.47 6.07 -19.08
CA GLN A 213 -10.34 6.88 -19.92
C GLN A 213 -11.71 6.19 -19.99
N GLN A 214 -12.76 6.85 -19.54
CA GLN A 214 -14.12 6.37 -19.80
C GLN A 214 -14.39 6.57 -21.28
N THR A 215 -14.42 5.50 -22.03
CA THR A 215 -15.04 5.50 -23.37
C THR A 215 -16.53 5.75 -23.17
N ARG A 216 -17.01 6.88 -23.68
CA ARG A 216 -18.45 7.16 -23.80
C ARG A 216 -19.04 6.29 -24.90
#